data_9f70635cd76262fe1f15e12bbac2afff
#
_entry.id   9f70635cd76262fe1f15e12bbac2afff
#
_cell.length_a   1.000
_cell.length_b   1.000
_cell.length_c   1.000
_cell.angle_alpha   90.00
_cell.angle_beta   90.00
_cell.angle_gamma   90.00
#
_symmetry.space_group_name_H-M   'P 1'
#
loop_
_entity.id
_entity.type
_entity.pdbx_description
1 polymer ?
#
loop_
_entity_poly.entity_id
_entity_poly.type
_entity_poly.pdbx_seq_one_letter_code
_entity_poly.pdbx_strand_id
1 'polypeptide(L)'
;VYSLENRKLLFTSLGKGYVDAIAAHETSVQQYIKDYGAKIRILDEAILTTGIGVAFPENTDSELPEKLTEIFKEMRKDGSEEKILKKYLPETSGYLEVDKIENN
;
A
#
# COMPACT_ATOMS: atom_id res chain seq x y z
N VAL A 1 6.61 0.31 22.93
CA VAL A 1 5.72 0.45 21.78
C VAL A 1 4.34 0.88 22.26
N TYR A 2 3.83 1.93 21.67
CA TYR A 2 2.49 2.43 21.95
C TYR A 2 1.57 2.14 20.77
N SER A 3 0.36 1.65 21.06
CA SER A 3 -0.66 1.45 20.03
C SER A 3 -1.69 2.56 20.10
N LEU A 4 -1.97 3.17 18.96
CA LEU A 4 -2.98 4.22 18.85
C LEU A 4 -4.10 3.76 17.92
N GLU A 5 -5.34 4.00 18.31
CA GLU A 5 -6.52 3.54 17.55
C GLU A 5 -6.76 4.33 16.27
N ASN A 6 -6.20 5.52 16.17
CA ASN A 6 -6.49 6.47 15.10
C ASN A 6 -5.22 6.85 14.37
N ARG A 7 -5.23 6.71 13.03
CA ARG A 7 -4.09 7.08 12.17
C ARG A 7 -3.69 8.54 12.32
N LYS A 8 -4.66 9.41 12.48
CA LYS A 8 -4.42 10.84 12.66
C LYS A 8 -3.58 11.10 13.91
N LEU A 9 -3.84 10.37 14.98
CA LEU A 9 -3.06 10.46 16.21
C LEU A 9 -1.62 9.96 16.03
N LEU A 10 -1.42 8.91 15.21
CA LEU A 10 -0.08 8.42 14.89
C LEU A 10 0.75 9.52 14.21
N PHE A 11 0.22 10.11 13.15
CA PHE A 11 0.92 11.15 12.42
C PHE A 11 1.14 12.41 13.24
N THR A 12 0.16 12.78 14.04
CA THR A 12 0.29 13.93 14.94
C THR A 12 1.38 13.71 15.99
N SER A 13 1.44 12.51 16.57
CA SER A 13 2.46 12.15 17.56
C SER A 13 3.86 12.22 16.98
N LEU A 14 4.04 11.75 15.75
CA LEU A 14 5.32 11.85 15.06
C LEU A 14 5.69 13.30 14.77
N GLY A 15 4.75 14.07 14.25
CA GLY A 15 4.98 15.47 13.91
C GLY A 15 5.31 16.36 15.11
N LYS A 16 4.74 16.07 16.27
CA LYS A 16 5.02 16.81 17.51
C LYS A 16 6.23 16.30 18.29
N GLY A 17 6.87 15.24 17.81
CA GLY A 17 8.04 14.69 18.48
C GLY A 17 7.73 13.88 19.73
N TYR A 18 6.49 13.46 19.90
CA TYR A 18 6.12 12.58 21.03
C TYR A 18 6.67 11.17 20.88
N VAL A 19 6.87 10.75 19.62
CA VAL A 19 7.50 9.49 19.27
C VAL A 19 8.56 9.74 18.18
N ASP A 20 9.54 8.85 18.11
CA ASP A 20 10.65 8.97 17.16
C ASP A 20 10.32 8.36 15.80
N ALA A 21 9.44 7.35 15.79
CA ALA A 21 9.03 6.66 14.57
C ALA A 21 7.63 6.08 14.74
N ILE A 22 6.97 5.80 13.64
CA ILE A 22 5.68 5.12 13.61
C ILE A 22 5.73 3.95 12.63
N ALA A 23 4.87 2.96 12.87
CA ALA A 23 4.64 1.87 11.94
C ALA A 23 3.23 2.02 11.37
N ALA A 24 3.13 2.12 10.05
CA ALA A 24 1.87 2.31 9.34
C ALA A 24 1.97 1.75 7.94
N HIS A 25 0.84 1.62 7.27
CA HIS A 25 0.83 1.24 5.86
C HIS A 25 1.47 2.34 5.01
N GLU A 26 2.32 1.96 4.09
CA GLU A 26 3.03 2.89 3.22
C GLU A 26 2.06 3.81 2.44
N THR A 27 0.95 3.26 1.95
CA THR A 27 -0.07 4.05 1.24
C THR A 27 -0.63 5.18 2.09
N SER A 28 -0.89 4.92 3.37
CA SER A 28 -1.39 5.93 4.30
C SER A 28 -0.35 7.02 4.57
N VAL A 29 0.92 6.62 4.69
CA VAL A 29 2.02 7.57 4.91
C VAL A 29 2.22 8.45 3.67
N GLN A 30 2.25 7.86 2.48
CA GLN A 30 2.39 8.61 1.23
C GLN A 30 1.24 9.61 1.05
N GLN A 31 0.01 9.19 1.36
CA GLN A 31 -1.16 10.06 1.26
C GLN A 31 -1.04 11.24 2.24
N TYR A 32 -0.59 10.98 3.46
CA TYR A 32 -0.38 12.03 4.46
C TYR A 32 0.68 13.04 4.03
N ILE A 33 1.80 12.56 3.49
CA ILE A 33 2.85 13.43 2.96
C ILE A 33 2.30 14.32 1.83
N LYS A 34 1.53 13.73 0.92
CA LYS A 34 0.93 14.46 -0.20
C LYS A 34 -0.07 15.51 0.26
N ASP A 35 -0.95 15.17 1.19
CA ASP A 35 -2.04 16.05 1.63
C ASP A 35 -1.56 17.20 2.50
N TYR A 36 -0.56 16.97 3.34
CA TYR A 36 -0.13 17.94 4.35
C TYR A 36 1.29 18.48 4.12
N GLY A 37 1.99 17.99 3.11
CA GLY A 37 3.37 18.40 2.85
C GLY A 37 4.31 18.05 4.02
N ALA A 38 4.03 16.97 4.73
CA ALA A 38 4.75 16.60 5.94
C ALA A 38 6.23 16.28 5.64
N LYS A 39 7.12 16.75 6.51
CA LYS A 39 8.57 16.51 6.39
C LYS A 39 8.96 15.24 7.15
N ILE A 40 8.46 14.11 6.70
CA ILE A 40 8.76 12.80 7.25
C ILE A 40 9.31 11.92 6.12
N ARG A 41 10.05 10.90 6.47
CA ARG A 41 10.61 9.97 5.48
C ARG A 41 10.19 8.55 5.78
N ILE A 42 10.10 7.75 4.75
CA ILE A 42 9.82 6.32 4.84
C ILE A 42 11.18 5.61 4.78
N LEU A 43 11.43 4.71 5.75
CA LEU A 43 12.66 3.93 5.77
C LEU A 43 12.61 2.88 4.65
N ASP A 44 13.79 2.52 4.14
CA ASP A 44 13.91 1.54 3.06
C ASP A 44 13.51 0.13 3.50
N GLU A 45 13.70 -0.18 4.78
CA GLU A 45 13.34 -1.48 5.32
C GLU A 45 11.88 -1.51 5.76
N ALA A 46 11.16 -2.54 5.33
CA ALA A 46 9.77 -2.78 5.72
C ALA A 46 9.72 -3.80 6.86
N ILE A 47 8.82 -3.56 7.83
CA ILE A 47 8.56 -4.53 8.89
C ILE A 47 7.84 -5.75 8.32
N LEU A 48 6.90 -5.51 7.43
CA LEU A 48 6.08 -6.55 6.80
C LEU A 48 5.65 -6.07 5.42
N THR A 49 5.75 -6.96 4.44
CA THR A 49 5.25 -6.71 3.09
C THR A 49 4.14 -7.70 2.80
N THR A 50 2.94 -7.19 2.47
CA THR A 50 1.79 -8.02 2.16
C THR A 50 1.17 -7.62 0.82
N GLY A 51 0.54 -8.60 0.17
CA GLY A 51 -0.25 -8.34 -1.02
C GLY A 51 -1.62 -7.78 -0.68
N ILE A 52 -2.16 -6.99 -1.59
CA ILE A 52 -3.54 -6.51 -1.54
C ILE A 52 -4.29 -7.19 -2.66
N GLY A 53 -5.45 -7.74 -2.35
CA GLY A 53 -6.26 -8.42 -3.34
C GLY A 53 -7.73 -8.07 -3.20
N VAL A 54 -8.53 -8.57 -4.13
CA VAL A 54 -9.98 -8.44 -4.11
C VAL A 54 -10.57 -9.74 -3.57
N ALA A 55 -11.42 -9.63 -2.56
CA ALA A 55 -12.08 -10.78 -1.95
C ALA A 55 -13.48 -10.95 -2.53
N PHE A 56 -13.86 -12.20 -2.71
CA PHE A 56 -15.20 -12.57 -3.18
C PHE A 56 -15.90 -13.45 -2.13
N PRO A 57 -17.24 -13.47 -2.12
CA PRO A 57 -17.96 -14.42 -1.29
C PRO A 57 -17.56 -15.87 -1.60
N GLU A 58 -17.60 -16.73 -0.60
CA GLU A 58 -17.18 -18.13 -0.71
C GLU A 58 -17.90 -18.89 -1.84
N ASN A 59 -19.16 -18.59 -2.07
CA ASN A 59 -19.99 -19.24 -3.08
C ASN A 59 -19.94 -18.56 -4.46
N THR A 60 -18.99 -17.64 -4.68
CA THR A 60 -18.82 -17.02 -5.97
C THR A 60 -18.26 -18.02 -6.98
N ASP A 61 -18.76 -17.96 -8.22
CA ASP A 61 -18.22 -18.78 -9.32
C ASP A 61 -16.72 -18.48 -9.48
N SER A 62 -15.90 -19.53 -9.51
CA SER A 62 -14.45 -19.43 -9.63
C SER A 62 -13.97 -18.74 -10.90
N GLU A 63 -14.81 -18.68 -11.94
CA GLU A 63 -14.46 -18.05 -13.21
C GLU A 63 -14.18 -16.54 -13.05
N LEU A 64 -14.95 -15.84 -12.23
CA LEU A 64 -14.79 -14.39 -12.04
C LEU A 64 -13.46 -14.03 -11.35
N PRO A 65 -13.06 -14.64 -10.22
CA PRO A 65 -11.76 -14.39 -9.63
C PRO A 65 -10.58 -14.69 -10.57
N GLU A 66 -10.66 -15.79 -11.32
CA GLU A 66 -9.63 -16.17 -12.28
C GLU A 66 -9.48 -15.14 -13.40
N LYS A 67 -10.58 -14.70 -13.98
CA LYS A 67 -10.58 -13.66 -15.02
C LYS A 67 -10.00 -12.35 -14.50
N LEU A 68 -10.36 -11.96 -13.29
CA LEU A 68 -9.84 -10.73 -12.68
C LEU A 68 -8.32 -10.82 -12.48
N THR A 69 -7.84 -11.98 -12.01
CA THR A 69 -6.41 -12.22 -11.85
C THR A 69 -5.66 -12.08 -13.18
N GLU A 70 -6.19 -12.67 -14.24
CA GLU A 70 -5.59 -12.56 -15.58
C GLU A 70 -5.58 -11.12 -16.08
N ILE A 71 -6.65 -10.39 -15.88
CA ILE A 71 -6.73 -8.98 -16.28
C ILE A 71 -5.69 -8.15 -15.53
N PHE A 72 -5.51 -8.36 -14.24
CA PHE A 72 -4.47 -7.67 -13.48
C PHE A 72 -3.07 -7.99 -13.98
N LYS A 73 -2.81 -9.23 -14.36
CA LYS A 73 -1.52 -9.62 -14.96
C LYS A 73 -1.27 -8.89 -16.29
N GLU A 74 -2.29 -8.80 -17.14
CA GLU A 74 -2.19 -8.06 -18.39
C GLU A 74 -1.96 -6.57 -18.15
N MET A 75 -2.66 -5.98 -17.21
CA MET A 75 -2.50 -4.56 -16.84
C MET A 75 -1.10 -4.25 -16.33
N ARG A 76 -0.47 -5.18 -15.62
CA ARG A 76 0.93 -5.03 -15.21
C ARG A 76 1.89 -5.07 -16.38
N LYS A 77 1.63 -5.98 -17.35
CA LYS A 77 2.47 -6.12 -18.53
C LYS A 77 2.39 -4.93 -19.47
N ASP A 78 1.20 -4.39 -19.68
CA ASP A 78 1.00 -3.28 -20.63
C ASP A 78 1.21 -1.89 -20.01
N GLY A 79 1.45 -1.82 -18.72
CA GLY A 79 1.68 -0.56 -17.99
C GLY A 79 0.42 0.17 -17.56
N SER A 80 -0.76 -0.37 -17.81
CA SER A 80 -2.02 0.26 -17.40
C SER A 80 -2.13 0.40 -15.89
N GLU A 81 -1.73 -0.63 -15.15
CA GLU A 81 -1.77 -0.62 -13.69
C GLU A 81 -0.84 0.46 -13.11
N GLU A 82 0.38 0.55 -13.62
CA GLU A 82 1.33 1.58 -13.22
C GLU A 82 0.80 2.97 -13.50
N LYS A 83 0.19 3.17 -14.66
CA LYS A 83 -0.39 4.45 -15.03
C LYS A 83 -1.50 4.89 -14.08
N ILE A 84 -2.35 3.96 -13.65
CA ILE A 84 -3.41 4.24 -12.68
C ILE A 84 -2.81 4.55 -11.31
N LEU A 85 -1.85 3.76 -10.85
CA LEU A 85 -1.21 3.97 -9.56
C LEU A 85 -0.51 5.33 -9.47
N LYS A 86 0.14 5.77 -10.54
CA LYS A 86 0.81 7.07 -10.58
C LYS A 86 -0.12 8.26 -10.39
N LYS A 87 -1.41 8.09 -10.66
CA LYS A 87 -2.39 9.14 -10.41
C LYS A 87 -2.62 9.39 -8.92
N TYR A 88 -2.38 8.38 -8.09
CA TYR A 88 -2.72 8.40 -6.67
C TYR A 88 -1.51 8.33 -5.75
N LEU A 89 -0.43 7.69 -6.20
CA LEU A 89 0.76 7.43 -5.39
C LEU A 89 2.00 8.05 -6.05
N PRO A 90 2.84 8.77 -5.30
CA PRO A 90 4.07 9.34 -5.83
C PRO A 90 5.13 8.30 -6.19
N GLU A 91 5.14 7.15 -5.50
CA GLU A 91 6.05 6.05 -5.77
C GLU A 91 5.26 4.76 -5.98
N THR A 92 5.47 4.08 -7.10
CA THR A 92 4.67 2.92 -7.50
C THR A 92 5.43 1.60 -7.60
N SER A 93 6.75 1.62 -7.64
CA SER A 93 7.54 0.40 -7.88
C SER A 93 7.24 -0.73 -6.90
N GLY A 94 7.10 -0.43 -5.62
CA GLY A 94 6.81 -1.42 -4.60
C GLY A 94 5.44 -2.09 -4.72
N TYR A 95 4.52 -1.48 -5.44
CA TYR A 95 3.15 -2.00 -5.61
C TYR A 95 3.00 -2.92 -6.82
N LEU A 96 4.02 -3.00 -7.66
CA LEU A 96 4.00 -3.82 -8.87
C LEU A 96 4.79 -5.13 -8.72
N GLU A 97 5.43 -5.34 -7.56
CA GLU A 97 6.30 -6.49 -7.30
C GLU A 97 5.54 -7.64 -6.64
N VAL A 98 4.36 -7.97 -7.18
CA VAL A 98 3.48 -9.01 -6.62
C VAL A 98 4.13 -10.39 -6.59
N ASP A 99 4.93 -10.71 -7.58
CA ASP A 99 5.58 -12.01 -7.68
C ASP A 99 6.55 -12.28 -6.52
N LYS A 100 7.16 -11.25 -5.96
CA LYS A 100 8.03 -11.37 -4.79
C LYS A 100 7.25 -11.76 -3.53
N ILE A 101 6.02 -11.32 -3.42
CA ILE A 101 5.15 -11.61 -2.29
C ILE A 101 4.59 -13.02 -2.38
N GLU A 102 4.15 -13.43 -3.57
CA GLU A 102 3.57 -14.74 -3.82
C GLU A 102 4.57 -15.89 -3.67
N ASN A 103 5.85 -15.61 -3.90
CA ASN A 103 6.91 -16.61 -3.81
C ASN A 103 7.51 -16.76 -2.40
N ASN A 104 7.08 -15.98 -1.47
CA ASN A 104 7.46 -16.08 -0.07
C ASN A 104 6.43 -16.87 0.72
#